data_e89506318c32f606e53d62fa40a656f7
#
_entry.id   e89506318c32f606e53d62fa40a656f7
#
_cell.length_a   1.000
_cell.length_b   1.000
_cell.length_c   1.000
_cell.angle_alpha   90.00
_cell.angle_beta   90.00
_cell.angle_gamma   90.00
#
_symmetry.space_group_name_H-M   'P 1'
#
loop_
_entity.id
_entity.type
_entity.pdbx_description
1 polymer ?
#
loop_
_entity_poly.entity_id
_entity_poly.type
_entity_poly.pdbx_seq_one_letter_code
_entity_poly.pdbx_strand_id
1 'polypeptide(L)'
;MDRITQFRGEYAFLSNFYSAPVYYRGIRFENNEAAFQAAKCPGRMREFSKLSAPDAKRLGRRVSLRPDWETVKFDIMDQICKAKFLQNPDLAWKLVATGSAELIEGNTWGDRIWGVCNGAGENHLGLILMDIRDDLNLSQRDPDCPLYDEVGGRHEGGCGWRPGGVPCGECSSLSCGNCPKYLSTL
;
A
#
# COMPACT_ATOMS: atom_id res chain seq x y z
N MET A 1 -17.29 -15.53 -3.51
CA MET A 1 -16.06 -14.73 -3.30
C MET A 1 -16.29 -13.84 -2.09
N ASP A 2 -15.36 -13.87 -1.16
CA ASP A 2 -15.43 -12.98 -0.02
C ASP A 2 -15.20 -11.54 -0.46
N ARG A 3 -15.84 -10.59 0.22
CA ARG A 3 -15.76 -9.16 -0.08
C ARG A 3 -15.44 -8.36 1.17
N ILE A 4 -14.45 -7.48 1.08
CA ILE A 4 -14.16 -6.47 2.09
C ILE A 4 -14.70 -5.15 1.55
N THR A 5 -15.87 -4.73 2.03
CA THR A 5 -16.62 -3.61 1.44
C THR A 5 -16.41 -2.28 2.16
N GLN A 6 -15.58 -2.26 3.21
CA GLN A 6 -15.26 -1.04 3.97
C GLN A 6 -13.84 -1.14 4.54
N PHE A 7 -13.06 -0.08 4.38
CA PHE A 7 -11.71 0.02 4.94
C PHE A 7 -11.75 0.64 6.35
N ARG A 8 -12.42 -0.08 7.28
CA ARG A 8 -12.63 0.31 8.68
C ARG A 8 -12.41 -0.88 9.62
N GLY A 9 -12.33 -0.61 10.93
CA GLY A 9 -12.13 -1.65 11.93
C GLY A 9 -10.82 -2.43 11.67
N GLU A 10 -10.91 -3.73 11.56
CA GLU A 10 -9.78 -4.61 11.25
C GLU A 10 -9.14 -4.32 9.88
N TYR A 11 -9.92 -3.83 8.91
CA TYR A 11 -9.47 -3.45 7.57
C TYR A 11 -9.11 -1.97 7.43
N ALA A 12 -9.03 -1.22 8.53
CA ALA A 12 -8.66 0.20 8.49
C ALA A 12 -7.28 0.43 7.85
N PHE A 13 -6.38 -0.54 7.95
CA PHE A 13 -5.04 -0.48 7.35
C PHE A 13 -5.05 -0.36 5.81
N LEU A 14 -6.14 -0.72 5.14
CA LEU A 14 -6.31 -0.55 3.69
C LEU A 14 -6.55 0.92 3.30
N SER A 15 -7.14 1.72 4.21
CA SER A 15 -7.45 3.12 3.96
C SER A 15 -6.18 3.99 3.83
N ASN A 16 -6.25 5.00 2.97
CA ASN A 16 -5.24 6.05 2.89
C ASN A 16 -5.18 6.95 4.15
N PHE A 17 -6.24 6.92 4.97
CA PHE A 17 -6.32 7.64 6.23
C PHE A 17 -5.65 6.92 7.40
N TYR A 18 -5.27 5.66 7.21
CA TYR A 18 -4.58 4.89 8.24
C TYR A 18 -3.21 5.50 8.56
N SER A 19 -2.91 5.63 9.86
CA SER A 19 -1.61 6.14 10.31
C SER A 19 -0.54 5.08 10.09
N ALA A 20 0.20 5.23 9.03
CA ALA A 20 1.37 4.44 8.69
C ALA A 20 2.38 5.33 7.98
N PRO A 21 3.64 5.37 8.42
CA PRO A 21 4.64 6.20 7.77
C PRO A 21 4.89 5.71 6.35
N VAL A 22 5.01 6.68 5.42
CA VAL A 22 5.36 6.42 4.03
C VAL A 22 6.38 7.45 3.55
N TYR A 23 7.46 6.96 2.94
CA TYR A 23 8.42 7.81 2.24
C TYR A 23 8.02 7.90 0.76
N TYR A 24 7.79 9.10 0.31
CA TYR A 24 7.47 9.37 -1.09
C TYR A 24 8.28 10.58 -1.56
N ARG A 25 9.04 10.42 -2.65
CA ARG A 25 9.95 11.44 -3.21
C ARG A 25 10.88 12.06 -2.15
N GLY A 26 11.47 11.22 -1.30
CA GLY A 26 12.44 11.64 -0.27
C GLY A 26 11.84 12.39 0.92
N ILE A 27 10.51 12.42 1.07
CA ILE A 27 9.81 13.05 2.18
C ILE A 27 9.01 11.97 2.93
N ARG A 28 9.14 11.95 4.26
CA ARG A 28 8.33 11.09 5.13
C ARG A 28 6.99 11.75 5.42
N PHE A 29 5.92 11.00 5.21
CA PHE A 29 4.55 11.38 5.56
C PHE A 29 3.99 10.44 6.61
N GLU A 30 3.02 10.90 7.42
CA GLU A 30 2.41 10.09 8.48
C GLU A 30 1.31 9.15 7.97
N ASN A 31 0.84 9.34 6.74
CA ASN A 31 -0.21 8.56 6.11
C ASN A 31 -0.22 8.79 4.59
N ASN A 32 -0.85 7.88 3.85
CA ASN A 32 -0.96 7.97 2.39
C ASN A 32 -1.72 9.21 1.91
N GLU A 33 -2.76 9.62 2.64
CA GLU A 33 -3.54 10.80 2.27
C GLU A 33 -2.65 12.04 2.23
N ALA A 34 -1.77 12.22 3.22
CA ALA A 34 -0.83 13.33 3.25
C ALA A 34 0.13 13.32 2.06
N ALA A 35 0.68 12.16 1.72
CA ALA A 35 1.56 12.01 0.56
C ALA A 35 0.82 12.32 -0.76
N PHE A 36 -0.40 11.80 -0.91
CA PHE A 36 -1.22 12.01 -2.10
C PHE A 36 -1.65 13.48 -2.26
N GLN A 37 -2.08 14.12 -1.18
CA GLN A 37 -2.45 15.54 -1.22
C GLN A 37 -1.22 16.44 -1.48
N ALA A 38 -0.05 16.08 -0.94
CA ALA A 38 1.21 16.77 -1.20
C ALA A 38 1.63 16.71 -2.67
N ALA A 39 1.40 15.56 -3.33
CA ALA A 39 1.74 15.37 -4.73
C ALA A 39 0.99 16.29 -5.70
N LYS A 40 -0.13 16.90 -5.28
CA LYS A 40 -0.87 17.91 -6.03
C LYS A 40 -0.08 19.19 -6.28
N CYS A 41 0.85 19.50 -5.37
CA CYS A 41 1.65 20.73 -5.40
C CYS A 41 3.10 20.45 -5.03
N PRO A 42 3.93 19.96 -5.97
CA PRO A 42 5.29 19.50 -5.69
C PRO A 42 6.18 20.49 -4.94
N GLY A 43 6.01 21.79 -5.20
CA GLY A 43 6.77 22.87 -4.50
C GLY A 43 6.42 23.03 -3.00
N ARG A 44 5.32 22.42 -2.54
CA ARG A 44 4.82 22.58 -1.15
C ARG A 44 4.71 21.26 -0.38
N MET A 45 5.27 20.17 -0.90
CA MET A 45 5.10 18.83 -0.35
C MET A 45 5.45 18.74 1.16
N ARG A 46 6.50 19.45 1.61
CA ARG A 46 6.93 19.42 3.02
C ARG A 46 5.89 19.93 4.00
N GLU A 47 4.95 20.77 3.56
CA GLU A 47 3.87 21.29 4.41
C GLU A 47 2.90 20.18 4.85
N PHE A 48 2.84 19.09 4.11
CA PHE A 48 1.96 17.95 4.38
C PHE A 48 2.60 16.87 5.26
N SER A 49 3.93 16.90 5.44
CA SER A 49 4.70 15.76 5.97
C SER A 49 4.24 15.29 7.35
N LYS A 50 3.76 16.19 8.21
CA LYS A 50 3.31 15.87 9.58
C LYS A 50 1.80 16.02 9.78
N LEU A 51 1.04 16.18 8.70
CA LEU A 51 -0.40 16.39 8.82
C LEU A 51 -1.13 15.06 9.06
N SER A 52 -2.18 15.13 9.86
CA SER A 52 -3.20 14.09 9.90
C SER A 52 -3.89 13.98 8.54
N ALA A 53 -4.48 12.83 8.24
CA ALA A 53 -5.18 12.63 6.96
C ALA A 53 -6.32 13.65 6.73
N PRO A 54 -7.18 13.97 7.72
CA PRO A 54 -8.18 15.03 7.56
C PRO A 54 -7.57 16.41 7.29
N ASP A 55 -6.48 16.76 7.96
CA ASP A 55 -5.81 18.06 7.78
C ASP A 55 -5.15 18.15 6.40
N ALA A 56 -4.48 17.08 5.98
CA ALA A 56 -3.90 16.98 4.65
C ALA A 56 -4.98 17.13 3.55
N LYS A 57 -6.11 16.45 3.71
CA LYS A 57 -7.25 16.58 2.79
C LYS A 57 -7.80 18.00 2.74
N ARG A 58 -7.91 18.66 3.90
CA ARG A 58 -8.38 20.05 4.00
C ARG A 58 -7.41 21.02 3.31
N LEU A 59 -6.10 20.86 3.56
CA LEU A 59 -5.08 21.67 2.90
C LEU A 59 -5.04 21.42 1.39
N GLY A 60 -5.09 20.15 0.98
CA GLY A 60 -5.04 19.74 -0.43
C GLY A 60 -6.19 20.24 -1.30
N ARG A 61 -7.32 20.66 -0.69
CA ARG A 61 -8.41 21.33 -1.40
C ARG A 61 -8.16 22.82 -1.70
N ARG A 62 -7.10 23.39 -1.11
CA ARG A 62 -6.78 24.81 -1.19
C ARG A 62 -5.52 25.11 -1.99
N VAL A 63 -4.78 24.07 -2.38
CA VAL A 63 -3.55 24.25 -3.15
C VAL A 63 -3.85 24.35 -4.64
N SER A 64 -3.01 25.06 -5.36
CA SER A 64 -3.02 25.03 -6.82
C SER A 64 -2.50 23.68 -7.29
N LEU A 65 -3.27 23.05 -8.14
CA LEU A 65 -2.89 21.75 -8.70
C LEU A 65 -1.75 21.91 -9.71
N ARG A 66 -0.87 20.91 -9.77
CA ARG A 66 0.05 20.74 -10.89
C ARG A 66 -0.73 20.61 -12.20
N PRO A 67 -0.22 21.11 -13.33
CA PRO A 67 -0.99 21.15 -14.59
C PRO A 67 -1.41 19.78 -15.12
N ASP A 68 -0.61 18.75 -14.85
CA ASP A 68 -0.79 17.37 -15.31
C ASP A 68 -1.52 16.49 -14.30
N TRP A 69 -2.16 17.08 -13.26
CA TRP A 69 -2.76 16.32 -12.16
C TRP A 69 -3.72 15.23 -12.62
N GLU A 70 -4.61 15.54 -13.53
CA GLU A 70 -5.62 14.58 -13.99
C GLU A 70 -5.00 13.38 -14.73
N THR A 71 -3.84 13.57 -15.35
CA THR A 71 -3.12 12.50 -16.06
C THR A 71 -2.35 11.59 -15.09
N VAL A 72 -1.74 12.18 -14.04
CA VAL A 72 -0.78 11.45 -13.19
C VAL A 72 -1.35 10.97 -11.87
N LYS A 73 -2.57 11.36 -11.49
CA LYS A 73 -3.13 11.08 -10.16
C LYS A 73 -3.25 9.58 -9.84
N PHE A 74 -3.53 8.76 -10.84
CA PHE A 74 -3.67 7.31 -10.66
C PHE A 74 -2.32 6.65 -10.42
N ASP A 75 -1.31 6.99 -11.23
CA ASP A 75 0.06 6.51 -11.06
C ASP A 75 0.65 6.95 -9.71
N ILE A 76 0.37 8.18 -9.29
CA ILE A 76 0.79 8.69 -7.97
C ILE A 76 0.14 7.91 -6.84
N MET A 77 -1.14 7.58 -6.95
CA MET A 77 -1.83 6.78 -5.94
C MET A 77 -1.24 5.38 -5.86
N ASP A 78 -1.01 4.74 -7.00
CA ASP A 78 -0.37 3.43 -7.07
C ASP A 78 1.01 3.45 -6.38
N GLN A 79 1.89 4.39 -6.75
CA GLN A 79 3.22 4.54 -6.16
C GLN A 79 3.16 4.71 -4.64
N ILE A 80 2.24 5.54 -4.12
CA ILE A 80 2.11 5.80 -2.69
C ILE A 80 1.57 4.57 -1.95
N CYS A 81 0.59 3.88 -2.53
CA CYS A 81 0.07 2.64 -1.96
C CYS A 81 1.13 1.54 -1.95
N LYS A 82 1.87 1.34 -3.04
CA LYS A 82 3.03 0.43 -3.09
C LYS A 82 4.07 0.78 -2.02
N ALA A 83 4.45 2.05 -1.93
CA ALA A 83 5.40 2.51 -0.92
C ALA A 83 4.93 2.20 0.51
N LYS A 84 3.64 2.40 0.82
CA LYS A 84 3.08 2.07 2.13
C LYS A 84 3.29 0.60 2.48
N PHE A 85 2.92 -0.32 1.60
CA PHE A 85 2.99 -1.75 1.91
C PHE A 85 4.42 -2.28 1.86
N LEU A 86 5.26 -1.81 0.94
CA LEU A 86 6.68 -2.19 0.88
C LEU A 86 7.49 -1.69 2.09
N GLN A 87 7.13 -0.53 2.64
CA GLN A 87 7.83 0.08 3.77
C GLN A 87 7.28 -0.31 5.14
N ASN A 88 6.13 -0.98 5.18
CA ASN A 88 5.48 -1.45 6.42
C ASN A 88 5.15 -2.94 6.31
N PRO A 89 6.09 -3.83 6.62
CA PRO A 89 5.96 -5.28 6.47
C PRO A 89 4.72 -5.88 7.12
N ASP A 90 4.36 -5.40 8.33
CA ASP A 90 3.17 -5.86 9.03
C ASP A 90 1.88 -5.57 8.26
N LEU A 91 1.84 -4.45 7.51
CA LEU A 91 0.71 -4.10 6.67
C LEU A 91 0.70 -4.91 5.38
N ALA A 92 1.86 -5.19 4.80
CA ALA A 92 1.99 -6.09 3.65
C ALA A 92 1.44 -7.48 3.98
N TRP A 93 1.81 -8.02 5.13
CA TRP A 93 1.28 -9.29 5.65
C TRP A 93 -0.25 -9.29 5.75
N LYS A 94 -0.81 -8.24 6.34
CA LYS A 94 -2.26 -8.09 6.47
C LYS A 94 -2.94 -7.99 5.10
N LEU A 95 -2.31 -7.33 4.12
CA LEU A 95 -2.86 -7.23 2.77
C LEU A 95 -2.87 -8.60 2.09
N VAL A 96 -1.78 -9.34 2.16
CA VAL A 96 -1.70 -10.72 1.64
C VAL A 96 -2.72 -11.63 2.34
N ALA A 97 -2.90 -11.49 3.65
CA ALA A 97 -3.87 -12.27 4.43
C ALA A 97 -5.34 -12.03 4.04
N THR A 98 -5.65 -10.98 3.27
CA THR A 98 -6.99 -10.81 2.68
C THR A 98 -7.31 -11.86 1.60
N GLY A 99 -6.34 -12.65 1.20
CA GLY A 99 -6.49 -13.77 0.25
C GLY A 99 -7.00 -13.31 -1.11
N SER A 100 -8.06 -13.93 -1.60
CA SER A 100 -8.71 -13.58 -2.88
C SER A 100 -9.93 -12.68 -2.70
N ALA A 101 -10.12 -12.06 -1.53
CA ALA A 101 -11.26 -11.19 -1.29
C ALA A 101 -11.23 -9.97 -2.23
N GLU A 102 -12.40 -9.60 -2.75
CA GLU A 102 -12.58 -8.36 -3.46
C GLU A 102 -12.48 -7.18 -2.47
N LEU A 103 -11.58 -6.22 -2.73
CA LEU A 103 -11.37 -5.05 -1.88
C LEU A 103 -12.15 -3.86 -2.44
N ILE A 104 -13.08 -3.30 -1.65
CA ILE A 104 -13.94 -2.20 -2.07
C ILE A 104 -13.84 -1.06 -1.05
N GLU A 105 -13.39 0.11 -1.51
CA GLU A 105 -13.44 1.35 -0.70
C GLU A 105 -14.87 1.88 -0.64
N GLY A 106 -15.71 1.25 0.16
CA GLY A 106 -17.10 1.67 0.35
C GLY A 106 -17.20 2.98 1.12
N ASN A 107 -17.99 3.92 0.61
CA ASN A 107 -18.16 5.23 1.20
C ASN A 107 -19.58 5.78 1.06
N THR A 108 -19.88 6.86 1.85
CA THR A 108 -21.17 7.56 1.83
C THR A 108 -21.04 9.05 1.49
N TRP A 109 -19.82 9.52 1.18
CA TRP A 109 -19.53 10.94 0.93
C TRP A 109 -19.36 11.29 -0.55
N GLY A 110 -19.77 10.40 -1.46
CA GLY A 110 -19.84 10.69 -2.90
C GLY A 110 -18.56 10.41 -3.68
N ASP A 111 -17.55 9.77 -3.10
CA ASP A 111 -16.36 9.38 -3.84
C ASP A 111 -16.66 8.14 -4.72
N ARG A 112 -16.71 8.36 -6.01
CA ARG A 112 -16.98 7.33 -7.03
C ARG A 112 -15.77 7.03 -7.90
N ILE A 113 -14.67 7.75 -7.71
CA ILE A 113 -13.42 7.50 -8.42
C ILE A 113 -12.58 6.50 -7.62
N TRP A 114 -12.19 6.87 -6.40
CA TRP A 114 -11.35 6.01 -5.57
C TRP A 114 -12.11 4.86 -4.93
N GLY A 115 -13.40 5.02 -4.72
CA GLY A 115 -14.23 4.01 -4.08
C GLY A 115 -15.60 3.83 -4.72
N VAL A 116 -16.50 3.22 -3.94
CA VAL A 116 -17.89 2.92 -4.30
C VAL A 116 -18.82 3.62 -3.32
N CYS A 117 -19.67 4.50 -3.82
CA CYS A 117 -20.70 5.20 -3.04
C CYS A 117 -22.09 4.73 -3.46
N ASN A 118 -22.87 4.19 -2.52
CA ASN A 118 -24.23 3.67 -2.77
C ASN A 118 -24.29 2.67 -3.94
N GLY A 119 -23.33 1.76 -4.01
CA GLY A 119 -23.28 0.72 -5.03
C GLY A 119 -22.75 1.17 -6.40
N ALA A 120 -22.30 2.42 -6.56
CA ALA A 120 -21.77 2.95 -7.82
C ALA A 120 -20.40 3.61 -7.60
N GLY A 121 -19.43 3.30 -8.48
CA GLY A 121 -18.07 3.85 -8.44
C GLY A 121 -17.07 2.96 -9.15
N GLU A 122 -15.90 3.51 -9.44
CA GLU A 122 -14.82 2.86 -10.20
C GLU A 122 -13.87 2.04 -9.31
N ASN A 123 -13.87 2.32 -7.99
CA ASN A 123 -13.10 1.59 -6.98
C ASN A 123 -11.58 1.53 -7.26
N HIS A 124 -10.99 2.57 -7.83
CA HIS A 124 -9.57 2.57 -8.19
C HIS A 124 -8.64 2.23 -7.01
N LEU A 125 -8.97 2.67 -5.78
CA LEU A 125 -8.15 2.32 -4.62
C LEU A 125 -8.21 0.82 -4.33
N GLY A 126 -9.38 0.20 -4.40
CA GLY A 126 -9.52 -1.24 -4.21
C GLY A 126 -8.77 -2.05 -5.27
N LEU A 127 -8.84 -1.63 -6.54
CA LEU A 127 -8.12 -2.26 -7.64
C LEU A 127 -6.59 -2.19 -7.42
N ILE A 128 -6.06 -1.00 -7.13
CA ILE A 128 -4.64 -0.82 -6.82
C ILE A 128 -4.19 -1.73 -5.66
N LEU A 129 -4.99 -1.84 -4.60
CA LEU A 129 -4.64 -2.69 -3.45
C LEU A 129 -4.66 -4.18 -3.81
N MET A 130 -5.57 -4.62 -4.66
CA MET A 130 -5.59 -6.01 -5.16
C MET A 130 -4.37 -6.30 -6.02
N ASP A 131 -3.99 -5.40 -6.92
CA ASP A 131 -2.77 -5.52 -7.74
C ASP A 131 -1.51 -5.59 -6.87
N ILE A 132 -1.38 -4.71 -5.87
CA ILE A 132 -0.26 -4.76 -4.91
C ILE A 132 -0.24 -6.07 -4.14
N ARG A 133 -1.39 -6.58 -3.71
CA ARG A 133 -1.48 -7.88 -3.04
C ARG A 133 -0.96 -9.01 -3.92
N ASP A 134 -1.33 -9.00 -5.19
CA ASP A 134 -0.90 -10.01 -6.14
C ASP A 134 0.61 -9.94 -6.42
N ASP A 135 1.16 -8.73 -6.56
CA ASP A 135 2.61 -8.50 -6.66
C ASP A 135 3.36 -9.02 -5.42
N LEU A 136 2.83 -8.76 -4.21
CA LEU A 136 3.40 -9.27 -2.96
C LEU A 136 3.34 -10.79 -2.87
N ASN A 137 2.24 -11.41 -3.30
CA ASN A 137 2.09 -12.86 -3.34
C ASN A 137 3.08 -13.51 -4.32
N LEU A 138 3.30 -12.91 -5.49
CA LEU A 138 4.25 -13.41 -6.48
C LEU A 138 5.69 -13.31 -5.97
N SER A 139 6.03 -12.22 -5.32
CA SER A 139 7.38 -12.04 -4.74
C SER A 139 7.68 -13.01 -3.59
N GLN A 140 6.64 -13.52 -2.92
CA GLN A 140 6.78 -14.58 -1.91
C GLN A 140 6.95 -15.99 -2.52
N ARG A 141 6.69 -16.15 -3.82
CA ARG A 141 6.80 -17.41 -4.56
C ARG A 141 8.05 -17.42 -5.44
N ASP A 142 9.18 -16.87 -4.96
CA ASP A 142 10.44 -16.88 -5.72
C ASP A 142 10.90 -18.34 -5.91
N PRO A 143 10.89 -18.87 -7.15
CA PRO A 143 11.30 -20.24 -7.43
C PRO A 143 12.81 -20.46 -7.22
N ASP A 144 13.59 -19.38 -7.15
CA ASP A 144 15.02 -19.41 -6.85
C ASP A 144 15.31 -19.41 -5.34
N CYS A 145 14.27 -19.36 -4.48
CA CYS A 145 14.45 -19.54 -3.04
C CYS A 145 14.73 -21.02 -2.75
N PRO A 146 15.90 -21.35 -2.18
CA PRO A 146 16.27 -22.75 -1.92
C PRO A 146 15.34 -23.47 -0.93
N LEU A 147 14.44 -22.74 -0.31
CA LEU A 147 13.46 -23.25 0.65
C LEU A 147 12.03 -23.25 0.07
N TYR A 148 11.89 -23.01 -1.22
CA TYR A 148 10.61 -23.08 -1.92
C TYR A 148 10.21 -24.54 -2.10
N ASP A 149 9.04 -24.97 -1.61
CA ASP A 149 8.54 -26.32 -1.84
C ASP A 149 7.77 -26.41 -3.15
N GLU A 150 7.89 -27.56 -3.82
CA GLU A 150 7.26 -27.83 -5.12
C GLU A 150 5.74 -28.00 -5.03
N VAL A 151 5.15 -28.12 -3.84
CA VAL A 151 3.74 -28.48 -3.64
C VAL A 151 2.84 -27.29 -3.36
N GLY A 152 3.36 -26.16 -2.88
CA GLY A 152 2.52 -25.03 -2.51
C GLY A 152 3.19 -23.68 -2.43
N GLY A 153 4.46 -23.57 -2.80
CA GLY A 153 5.20 -22.30 -2.68
C GLY A 153 5.34 -21.83 -1.23
N ARG A 154 5.20 -22.75 -0.28
CA ARG A 154 5.42 -22.52 1.14
C ARG A 154 6.38 -23.56 1.66
N HIS A 155 7.40 -23.15 2.36
CA HIS A 155 8.21 -24.09 3.10
C HIS A 155 7.85 -24.04 4.60
N GLU A 156 7.99 -25.18 5.26
CA GLU A 156 7.61 -25.34 6.67
C GLU A 156 8.37 -24.41 7.64
N GLY A 157 9.48 -23.81 7.22
CA GLY A 157 10.25 -22.84 7.97
C GLY A 157 9.80 -21.38 7.84
N GLY A 158 8.78 -21.09 7.02
CA GLY A 158 8.18 -19.76 6.91
C GLY A 158 9.13 -18.69 6.37
N CYS A 159 9.74 -18.88 5.18
CA CYS A 159 10.20 -17.77 4.34
C CYS A 159 8.98 -17.05 3.77
N GLY A 160 8.06 -16.72 4.60
CA GLY A 160 7.09 -15.69 4.38
C GLY A 160 7.53 -14.55 5.27
N TRP A 161 7.23 -13.38 4.89
CA TRP A 161 7.34 -12.21 5.73
C TRP A 161 6.83 -12.52 7.14
N ARG A 162 7.75 -12.58 8.13
CA ARG A 162 7.35 -12.66 9.54
C ARG A 162 7.32 -11.26 10.11
N PRO A 163 6.31 -10.89 10.89
CA PRO A 163 6.36 -9.68 11.69
C PRO A 163 7.65 -9.69 12.54
N GLY A 164 8.46 -8.63 12.41
CA GLY A 164 9.67 -8.48 13.20
C GLY A 164 11.00 -8.87 12.52
N GLY A 165 11.00 -9.22 11.22
CA GLY A 165 12.25 -9.40 10.47
C GLY A 165 13.16 -10.51 10.99
N VAL A 166 12.59 -11.59 11.55
CA VAL A 166 13.37 -12.73 12.04
C VAL A 166 13.88 -13.54 10.84
N PRO A 167 15.20 -13.71 10.68
CA PRO A 167 15.75 -14.54 9.60
C PRO A 167 15.19 -15.96 9.71
N CYS A 168 14.83 -16.58 8.58
CA CYS A 168 14.70 -18.03 8.58
C CYS A 168 16.09 -18.61 8.89
N GLY A 169 16.15 -19.63 9.72
CA GLY A 169 17.41 -20.14 10.29
C GLY A 169 18.47 -20.61 9.30
N GLU A 170 18.20 -20.64 8.00
CA GLU A 170 19.13 -21.05 6.95
C GLU A 170 19.57 -19.90 6.02
N CYS A 171 18.85 -18.77 5.99
CA CYS A 171 19.34 -17.54 5.38
C CYS A 171 20.17 -16.77 6.40
N SER A 172 21.40 -17.17 6.58
CA SER A 172 22.30 -16.74 7.67
C SER A 172 22.72 -15.26 7.62
N SER A 173 22.21 -14.44 6.69
CA SER A 173 22.65 -13.04 6.56
C SER A 173 21.61 -12.04 6.00
N LEU A 174 20.42 -12.46 5.63
CA LEU A 174 19.44 -11.55 5.02
C LEU A 174 18.08 -11.71 5.70
N SER A 175 17.62 -10.68 6.40
CA SER A 175 16.20 -10.57 6.70
C SER A 175 15.46 -10.52 5.37
N CYS A 176 14.30 -11.20 5.25
CA CYS A 176 13.51 -11.18 4.01
C CYS A 176 13.14 -9.76 3.53
N GLY A 177 13.22 -8.75 4.40
CA GLY A 177 13.08 -7.34 4.06
C GLY A 177 14.32 -6.68 3.45
N ASN A 178 15.47 -7.37 3.41
CA ASN A 178 16.72 -6.88 2.83
C ASN A 178 17.18 -7.73 1.63
N CYS A 179 16.27 -8.48 1.01
CA CYS A 179 16.63 -9.22 -0.20
C CYS A 179 17.09 -8.23 -1.28
N PRO A 180 18.28 -8.39 -1.87
CA PRO A 180 18.82 -7.48 -2.88
C PRO A 180 17.89 -7.29 -4.09
N LYS A 181 17.04 -8.28 -4.43
CA LYS A 181 16.03 -8.17 -5.47
C LYS A 181 14.91 -7.19 -5.11
N TYR A 182 14.64 -6.95 -3.82
CA TYR A 182 13.64 -5.98 -3.36
C TYR A 182 14.16 -4.53 -3.37
N LEU A 183 15.47 -4.34 -3.19
CA LEU A 183 16.08 -3.00 -3.13
C LEU A 183 16.43 -2.43 -4.52
N SER A 184 16.44 -3.26 -5.56
CA SER A 184 16.77 -2.83 -6.93
C SER A 184 15.58 -2.24 -7.70
N THR A 185 14.37 -2.21 -7.13
CA THR A 185 13.15 -1.68 -7.73
C THR A 185 12.64 -0.41 -7.05
N LEU A 186 13.38 0.14 -6.10
CA LEU A 186 13.19 1.45 -5.48
C LEU A 186 14.17 2.45 -6.06
#